data_9c6d386b238f2bb7b813f0cacc46a9a9
#
_entry.id   9c6d386b238f2bb7b813f0cacc46a9a9
#
_cell.length_a   1.000
_cell.length_b   1.000
_cell.length_c   1.000
_cell.angle_alpha   90.00
_cell.angle_beta   90.00
_cell.angle_gamma   90.00
#
_symmetry.space_group_name_H-M   'P 1'
#
loop_
_entity.id
_entity.type
_entity.pdbx_description
1 polymer ?
#
loop_
_entity_poly.entity_id
_entity_poly.type
_entity_poly.pdbx_seq_one_letter_code
_entity_poly.pdbx_strand_id
1 'polypeptide(L)' 'MNNSNEVNSLTVLNAQCRVMDMLLDAVKASHKDLPSIGKVAEDADRLIREQGLILAMTDDEEYARNEVAGFVGRF' A
#
# COMPACT_ATOMS: atom_id res chain seq x y z
N MET A 1 17.42 -5.05 23.45
CA MET A 1 16.98 -3.69 23.49
C MET A 1 16.67 -3.18 22.09
N ASN A 2 15.54 -2.57 21.96
CA ASN A 2 15.16 -2.06 20.64
C ASN A 2 15.92 -0.82 20.26
N ASN A 3 16.32 -0.84 19.03
CA ASN A 3 16.93 0.31 18.41
C ASN A 3 15.81 1.19 17.86
N SER A 4 15.86 2.47 18.14
CA SER A 4 14.83 3.39 17.68
C SER A 4 14.76 3.48 16.16
N ASN A 5 15.82 3.06 15.46
CA ASN A 5 15.86 3.07 14.01
C ASN A 5 15.28 1.82 13.38
N GLU A 6 14.97 0.82 14.19
CA GLU A 6 14.42 -0.40 13.67
C GLU A 6 12.93 -0.25 13.37
N VAL A 7 12.52 -0.87 12.26
CA VAL A 7 11.12 -0.94 11.91
C VAL A 7 10.54 -2.15 12.61
N ASN A 8 9.59 -1.91 13.52
CA ASN A 8 8.97 -3.00 14.24
C ASN A 8 7.65 -3.41 13.58
N SER A 9 7.08 -4.52 14.05
CA SER A 9 5.87 -5.09 13.47
C SER A 9 4.70 -4.13 13.46
N LEU A 10 4.54 -3.37 14.54
CA LEU A 10 3.43 -2.44 14.64
C LEU A 10 3.57 -1.31 13.62
N THR A 11 4.79 -0.80 13.45
CA THR A 11 5.06 0.24 12.47
C THR A 11 4.72 -0.25 11.06
N VAL A 12 5.11 -1.49 10.74
CA VAL A 12 4.82 -2.08 9.44
C VAL A 12 3.33 -2.25 9.25
N LEU A 13 2.63 -2.75 10.26
CA LEU A 13 1.17 -2.93 10.17
C LEU A 13 0.46 -1.59 9.95
N ASN A 14 0.86 -0.57 10.67
CA ASN A 14 0.26 0.76 10.49
C ASN A 14 0.50 1.28 9.08
N ALA A 15 1.72 1.10 8.57
CA ALA A 15 2.05 1.52 7.21
C ALA A 15 1.24 0.75 6.18
N GLN A 16 1.08 -0.56 6.39
CA GLN A 16 0.26 -1.38 5.49
C GLN A 16 -1.18 -0.92 5.45
N CYS A 17 -1.73 -0.56 6.62
CA CYS A 17 -3.09 -0.02 6.67
C CYS A 17 -3.21 1.29 5.90
N ARG A 18 -2.20 2.14 6.00
CA ARG A 18 -2.18 3.41 5.24
C ARG A 18 -2.15 3.14 3.74
N VAL A 19 -1.35 2.17 3.30
CA VAL A 19 -1.29 1.79 1.89
C VAL A 19 -2.62 1.22 1.43
N MET A 20 -3.28 0.42 2.26
CA MET A 20 -4.61 -0.10 1.95
C MET A 20 -5.61 1.03 1.74
N ASP A 21 -5.58 2.05 2.59
CA ASP A 21 -6.45 3.21 2.44
C ASP A 21 -6.18 3.94 1.13
N MET A 22 -4.90 4.10 0.78
CA MET A 22 -4.52 4.70 -0.49
C MET A 22 -5.06 3.90 -1.67
N LEU A 23 -4.98 2.58 -1.58
CA LEU A 23 -5.47 1.71 -2.62
C LEU A 23 -6.98 1.85 -2.79
N LEU A 24 -7.73 1.86 -1.68
CA LEU A 24 -9.18 2.02 -1.74
C LEU A 24 -9.56 3.37 -2.33
N ASP A 25 -8.86 4.42 -1.94
CA ASP A 25 -9.12 5.76 -2.48
C ASP A 25 -8.84 5.80 -3.99
N ALA A 26 -7.76 5.19 -4.42
CA ALA A 26 -7.39 5.17 -5.84
C ALA A 26 -8.42 4.38 -6.65
N VAL A 27 -8.92 3.28 -6.12
CA VAL A 27 -9.95 2.48 -6.79
C VAL A 27 -11.23 3.29 -6.92
N LYS A 28 -11.64 3.97 -5.86
CA LYS A 28 -12.83 4.81 -5.91
C LYS A 28 -12.68 5.92 -6.94
N ALA A 29 -11.53 6.56 -6.95
CA ALA A 29 -11.28 7.66 -7.89
C ALA A 29 -11.26 7.19 -9.34
N SER A 30 -10.83 5.96 -9.58
CA SER A 30 -10.74 5.39 -10.92
C SER A 30 -12.05 4.80 -11.42
N HIS A 31 -13.06 4.69 -10.54
CA HIS A 31 -14.35 4.06 -10.86
C HIS A 31 -14.22 2.61 -11.31
N LYS A 32 -13.22 1.91 -10.79
CA LYS A 32 -12.99 0.51 -11.13
C LYS A 32 -13.94 -0.40 -10.34
N ASP A 33 -14.25 -1.55 -10.92
CA ASP A 33 -15.14 -2.52 -10.30
C ASP A 33 -14.41 -3.36 -9.24
N LEU A 34 -15.13 -3.71 -8.17
CA LEU A 34 -14.58 -4.61 -7.17
C LEU A 34 -14.24 -5.99 -7.74
N PRO A 35 -15.06 -6.58 -8.63
CA PRO A 35 -14.69 -7.86 -9.25
C PRO A 35 -13.37 -7.82 -10.00
N SER A 36 -13.05 -6.68 -10.63
CA SER A 36 -11.76 -6.52 -11.30
C SER A 36 -10.61 -6.54 -10.31
N ILE A 37 -10.83 -5.97 -9.13
CA ILE A 37 -9.82 -5.98 -8.07
C ILE A 37 -9.58 -7.41 -7.58
N GLY A 38 -10.64 -8.20 -7.48
CA GLY A 38 -10.52 -9.58 -7.04
C GLY A 38 -9.62 -10.42 -7.92
N LYS A 39 -9.56 -10.10 -9.21
CA LYS A 39 -8.70 -10.82 -10.14
C LYS A 39 -7.21 -10.56 -9.92
N VAL A 40 -6.89 -9.43 -9.31
CA VAL A 40 -5.51 -9.05 -9.03
C VAL A 40 -5.22 -9.01 -7.53
N ALA A 41 -6.01 -9.75 -6.76
CA ALA A 41 -5.90 -9.72 -5.30
C ALA A 41 -4.51 -10.09 -4.81
N GLU A 42 -3.86 -11.06 -5.44
CA GLU A 42 -2.51 -11.46 -5.05
C GLU A 42 -1.52 -10.33 -5.28
N ASP A 43 -1.66 -9.64 -6.40
CA ASP A 43 -0.78 -8.52 -6.73
C ASP A 43 -1.05 -7.36 -5.78
N ALA A 44 -2.30 -7.14 -5.43
CA ALA A 44 -2.66 -6.09 -4.48
C ALA A 44 -2.07 -6.39 -3.09
N ASP A 45 -2.15 -7.63 -2.67
CA ASP A 45 -1.58 -8.04 -1.40
C ASP A 45 -0.07 -7.80 -1.37
N ARG A 46 0.61 -8.17 -2.46
CA ARG A 46 2.04 -7.94 -2.58
C ARG A 46 2.36 -6.45 -2.53
N LEU A 47 1.58 -5.64 -3.25
CA LEU A 47 1.77 -4.19 -3.26
C LEU A 47 1.67 -3.63 -1.84
N ILE A 48 0.64 -4.04 -1.11
CA ILE A 48 0.43 -3.56 0.25
C ILE A 48 1.61 -3.93 1.14
N ARG A 49 2.10 -5.16 1.03
CA ARG A 49 3.23 -5.61 1.84
C ARG A 49 4.51 -4.87 1.49
N GLU A 50 4.81 -4.75 0.20
CA GLU A 50 6.04 -4.10 -0.24
C GLU A 50 6.01 -2.60 0.07
N GLN A 51 4.93 -1.94 -0.30
CA GLN A 51 4.83 -0.51 -0.08
C GLN A 51 4.66 -0.18 1.40
N GLY A 52 4.01 -1.06 2.15
CA GLY A 52 3.91 -0.89 3.59
C GLY A 52 5.28 -0.90 4.25
N LEU A 53 6.13 -1.82 3.84
CA LEU A 53 7.48 -1.90 4.38
C LEU A 53 8.30 -0.65 4.00
N ILE A 54 8.24 -0.25 2.74
CA ILE A 54 8.96 0.93 2.28
C ILE A 54 8.46 2.18 3.01
N LEU A 55 7.15 2.32 3.14
CA LEU A 55 6.57 3.46 3.83
C LEU A 55 7.00 3.49 5.31
N ALA A 56 7.03 2.32 5.96
CA ALA A 56 7.47 2.24 7.34
C ALA A 56 8.92 2.67 7.50
N MET A 57 9.75 2.38 6.51
CA MET A 57 11.17 2.70 6.55
C MET A 57 11.47 4.15 6.17
N THR A 58 10.71 4.70 5.24
CA THR A 58 11.02 6.01 4.65
C THR A 58 10.06 7.12 5.07
N ASP A 59 8.85 6.75 5.47
CA ASP A 59 7.74 7.67 5.75
C ASP A 59 7.41 8.56 4.55
N ASP A 60 7.69 8.09 3.36
CA ASP A 60 7.44 8.82 2.12
C ASP A 60 6.07 8.43 1.54
N GLU A 61 5.02 9.13 1.97
CA GLU A 61 3.66 8.84 1.53
C GLU A 61 3.45 9.13 0.05
N GLU A 62 4.13 10.14 -0.46
CA GLU A 62 3.97 10.49 -1.86
C GLU A 62 4.45 9.38 -2.78
N TYR A 63 5.57 8.78 -2.44
CA TYR A 63 6.07 7.64 -3.20
C TYR A 63 5.08 6.50 -3.17
N ALA A 64 4.55 6.17 -1.99
CA ALA A 64 3.58 5.10 -1.85
C ALA A 64 2.31 5.38 -2.67
N ARG A 65 1.81 6.62 -2.62
CA ARG A 65 0.62 7.00 -3.40
C ARG A 65 0.86 6.85 -4.89
N ASN A 66 2.03 7.24 -5.36
CA ASN A 66 2.36 7.13 -6.77
C ASN A 66 2.41 5.67 -7.22
N GLU A 67 2.98 4.80 -6.38
CA GLU A 67 3.04 3.37 -6.70
C GLU A 67 1.64 2.75 -6.70
N VAL A 68 0.81 3.13 -5.75
CA VAL A 68 -0.57 2.63 -5.68
C VAL A 68 -1.37 3.12 -6.89
N ALA A 69 -1.23 4.39 -7.24
CA ALA A 69 -1.94 4.94 -8.39
C ALA A 69 -1.53 4.25 -9.68
N GLY A 70 -0.24 3.97 -9.84
CA GLY A 70 0.26 3.24 -10.99
C GLY A 70 -0.30 1.83 -11.06
N PHE A 71 -0.40 1.17 -9.92
CA PHE A 71 -0.97 -0.18 -9.85
C PHE A 71 -2.44 -0.17 -10.31
N VAL A 72 -3.22 0.74 -9.74
CA VAL A 72 -4.65 0.84 -10.07
C VAL A 72 -4.85 1.21 -11.54
N GLY A 73 -3.98 2.04 -12.08
CA GLY A 73 -4.07 2.44 -13.47
C GLY A 73 -3.82 1.32 -14.47
N ARG A 74 -3.22 0.22 -14.01
CA ARG A 74 -2.88 -0.88 -14.91
C ARG A 74 -3.99 -1.93 -15.07
N PHE A 75 -5.07 -1.83 -14.32
CA PHE A 75 -6.15 -2.80 -14.48
C PHE A 75 -7.52 -2.16 -14.64
#